data_20eb8437d978006948696d00f61686e9
#
_entry.id   20eb8437d978006948696d00f61686e9
#
_cell.length_a   1.000
_cell.length_b   1.000
_cell.length_c   1.000
_cell.angle_alpha   90.00
_cell.angle_beta   90.00
_cell.angle_gamma   90.00
#
_symmetry.space_group_name_H-M   'P 1'
#
loop_
_entity.id
_entity.type
_entity.pdbx_description
1 polymer ?
#
loop_
_entity_poly.entity_id
_entity_poly.type
_entity_poly.pdbx_seq_one_letter_code
_entity_poly.pdbx_strand_id
1 'polypeptide(L)'
;MAREKIIALGKKMTDRIPYKLGLEKLTESDPEYYGLECVVTDDEADVALAMDLRKPTTPEKIAKKMGKPVSYVQKIMDDLSAKGVLEYNYDTPDGSRQYVLPIFVPGAAELMNMNLEQVEKYPQIAKFFERMAFLPLTKITPMVPPGGNGIGMHVIPVEKAIPATNESVSIEHISHWLKKYEGQLGVGYCSCRNAMRLMGEGCGEMQDELCIAVGTFARYCVETGKGRYITHEEALRILKRSEENGYVHQITNIDGEDKIFAICNCALGSCFALRTSQLFPQYVRFRVSRTRR
;
A
#
# COMPACT_ATOMS: atom_id res chain seq x y z
N MET A 1 17.85 -14.56 -20.29
CA MET A 1 17.80 -15.63 -19.26
C MET A 1 17.24 -15.00 -17.98
N ALA A 2 16.25 -15.64 -17.37
CA ALA A 2 15.68 -15.18 -16.11
C ALA A 2 16.75 -15.07 -15.03
N ARG A 3 16.66 -14.02 -14.23
CA ARG A 3 17.57 -13.79 -13.08
C ARG A 3 17.06 -14.61 -11.90
N GLU A 4 17.80 -15.66 -11.52
CA GLU A 4 17.39 -16.63 -10.49
C GLU A 4 17.11 -15.98 -9.13
N LYS A 5 17.88 -14.95 -8.76
CA LYS A 5 17.67 -14.22 -7.51
C LYS A 5 16.36 -13.46 -7.50
N ILE A 6 15.94 -12.89 -8.62
CA ILE A 6 14.65 -12.21 -8.76
C ILE A 6 13.49 -13.22 -8.68
N ILE A 7 13.63 -14.39 -9.32
CA ILE A 7 12.66 -15.48 -9.18
C ILE A 7 12.54 -15.90 -7.70
N ALA A 8 13.66 -16.08 -7.01
CA ALA A 8 13.68 -16.46 -5.60
C ALA A 8 13.02 -15.39 -4.72
N LEU A 9 13.30 -14.11 -4.97
CA LEU A 9 12.70 -12.99 -4.23
C LEU A 9 11.19 -12.90 -4.51
N GLY A 10 10.77 -13.01 -5.77
CA GLY A 10 9.36 -13.04 -6.16
C GLY A 10 8.59 -14.17 -5.47
N LYS A 11 9.18 -15.38 -5.46
CA LYS A 11 8.62 -16.54 -4.74
C LYS A 11 8.53 -16.31 -3.22
N LYS A 12 9.50 -15.59 -2.63
CA LYS A 12 9.50 -15.27 -1.20
C LYS A 12 8.39 -14.29 -0.84
N MET A 13 8.18 -13.26 -1.66
CA MET A 13 7.24 -12.16 -1.38
C MET A 13 5.80 -12.46 -1.81
N THR A 14 5.58 -13.39 -2.75
CA THR A 14 4.22 -13.69 -3.22
C THR A 14 3.38 -14.36 -2.12
N ASP A 15 2.08 -14.09 -2.12
CA ASP A 15 1.08 -14.78 -1.31
C ASP A 15 0.35 -15.88 -2.09
N ARG A 16 0.64 -16.02 -3.39
CA ARG A 16 0.04 -17.06 -4.25
C ARG A 16 0.45 -18.45 -3.81
N ILE A 17 -0.51 -19.21 -3.31
CA ILE A 17 -0.33 -20.55 -2.72
C ILE A 17 0.39 -21.54 -3.66
N PRO A 18 0.07 -21.65 -4.98
CA PRO A 18 0.74 -22.60 -5.85
C PRO A 18 2.27 -22.42 -5.92
N TYR A 19 2.73 -21.15 -5.95
CA TYR A 19 4.16 -20.85 -5.95
C TYR A 19 4.82 -21.12 -4.60
N LYS A 20 4.12 -20.81 -3.49
CA LYS A 20 4.63 -21.07 -2.14
C LYS A 20 4.81 -22.57 -1.87
N LEU A 21 3.88 -23.37 -2.32
CA LEU A 21 3.92 -24.82 -2.15
C LEU A 21 4.80 -25.52 -3.21
N GLY A 22 5.32 -24.81 -4.21
CA GLY A 22 6.12 -25.38 -5.28
C GLY A 22 5.31 -26.21 -6.29
N LEU A 23 3.99 -26.03 -6.33
CA LEU A 23 3.10 -26.67 -7.29
C LEU A 23 3.22 -26.05 -8.69
N GLU A 24 3.57 -24.78 -8.74
CA GLU A 24 3.87 -24.05 -9.98
C GLU A 24 5.24 -23.40 -9.87
N LYS A 25 5.91 -23.21 -11.02
CA LYS A 25 7.18 -22.50 -11.11
C LYS A 25 6.94 -21.07 -11.54
N LEU A 26 7.52 -20.14 -10.81
CA LEU A 26 7.54 -18.72 -11.19
C LEU A 26 8.49 -18.53 -12.37
N THR A 27 8.03 -17.79 -13.39
CA THR A 27 8.71 -17.57 -14.65
C THR A 27 8.89 -16.07 -14.96
N GLU A 28 9.58 -15.74 -16.03
CA GLU A 28 9.77 -14.34 -16.51
C GLU A 28 8.44 -13.65 -16.88
N SER A 29 7.40 -14.40 -17.21
CA SER A 29 6.08 -13.87 -17.56
C SER A 29 5.20 -13.55 -16.35
N ASP A 30 5.60 -13.98 -15.17
CA ASP A 30 4.85 -13.74 -13.93
C ASP A 30 5.06 -12.32 -13.41
N PRO A 31 3.99 -11.71 -12.84
CA PRO A 31 4.08 -10.34 -12.33
C PRO A 31 5.15 -10.18 -11.25
N GLU A 32 5.35 -11.17 -10.39
CA GLU A 32 6.38 -11.16 -9.37
C GLU A 32 7.79 -11.00 -9.94
N TYR A 33 8.03 -11.54 -11.13
CA TYR A 33 9.32 -11.41 -11.79
C TYR A 33 9.46 -10.04 -12.46
N TYR A 34 8.60 -9.72 -13.44
CA TYR A 34 8.79 -8.51 -14.24
C TYR A 34 8.60 -7.22 -13.45
N GLY A 35 7.85 -7.26 -12.33
CA GLY A 35 7.71 -6.12 -11.43
C GLY A 35 8.98 -5.82 -10.63
N LEU A 36 9.73 -6.86 -10.21
CA LEU A 36 10.99 -6.69 -9.49
C LEU A 36 12.19 -6.51 -10.42
N GLU A 37 12.22 -7.24 -11.53
CA GLU A 37 13.38 -7.31 -12.43
C GLU A 37 13.80 -5.94 -12.95
N CYS A 38 12.86 -5.05 -13.21
CA CYS A 38 13.13 -3.71 -13.74
C CYS A 38 13.77 -2.75 -12.73
N VAL A 39 13.65 -3.01 -11.41
CA VAL A 39 14.11 -2.08 -10.38
C VAL A 39 15.09 -2.68 -9.38
N VAL A 40 15.14 -4.00 -9.23
CA VAL A 40 15.98 -4.69 -8.25
C VAL A 40 17.22 -5.28 -8.90
N THR A 41 18.40 -4.94 -8.40
CA THR A 41 19.67 -5.56 -8.78
C THR A 41 19.86 -6.90 -8.06
N ASP A 42 20.87 -7.70 -8.49
CA ASP A 42 21.17 -8.98 -7.85
C ASP A 42 21.70 -8.82 -6.43
N ASP A 43 22.49 -7.77 -6.17
CA ASP A 43 22.99 -7.47 -4.83
C ASP A 43 21.87 -7.05 -3.89
N GLU A 44 20.92 -6.27 -4.39
CA GLU A 44 19.71 -5.89 -3.65
C GLU A 44 18.82 -7.09 -3.37
N ALA A 45 18.68 -7.99 -4.33
CA ALA A 45 17.94 -9.23 -4.13
C ALA A 45 18.58 -10.10 -3.06
N ASP A 46 19.92 -10.19 -2.97
CA ASP A 46 20.62 -10.92 -1.92
C ASP A 46 20.30 -10.39 -0.53
N VAL A 47 20.28 -9.06 -0.35
CA VAL A 47 19.95 -8.43 0.94
C VAL A 47 18.47 -8.69 1.30
N ALA A 48 17.55 -8.52 0.35
CA ALA A 48 16.12 -8.80 0.58
C ALA A 48 15.86 -10.29 0.87
N LEU A 49 16.57 -11.20 0.21
CA LEU A 49 16.49 -12.64 0.47
C LEU A 49 17.03 -13.02 1.86
N ALA A 50 17.97 -12.26 2.41
CA ALA A 50 18.48 -12.46 3.76
C ALA A 50 17.49 -12.02 4.86
N MET A 51 16.50 -11.16 4.54
CA MET A 51 15.45 -10.72 5.47
C MET A 51 14.36 -11.78 5.62
N ASP A 52 13.67 -11.82 6.75
CA ASP A 52 12.46 -12.62 6.93
C ASP A 52 11.22 -11.83 6.46
N LEU A 53 10.30 -12.51 5.77
CA LEU A 53 9.07 -11.89 5.28
C LEU A 53 8.21 -11.37 6.44
N ARG A 54 7.76 -10.12 6.37
CA ARG A 54 6.89 -9.44 7.35
C ARG A 54 7.47 -9.37 8.77
N LYS A 55 8.76 -9.54 8.94
CA LYS A 55 9.42 -9.40 10.25
C LYS A 55 10.32 -8.18 10.26
N PRO A 56 10.12 -7.27 11.21
CA PRO A 56 11.01 -6.12 11.39
C PRO A 56 12.44 -6.55 11.69
N THR A 57 13.39 -5.87 11.07
CA THR A 57 14.82 -6.13 11.23
C THR A 57 15.64 -4.86 11.12
N THR A 58 16.92 -4.93 11.48
CA THR A 58 17.87 -3.81 11.35
C THR A 58 19.02 -4.18 10.42
N PRO A 59 19.72 -3.20 9.85
CA PRO A 59 20.86 -3.44 8.97
C PRO A 59 21.97 -4.25 9.65
N GLU A 60 22.20 -4.06 10.94
CA GLU A 60 23.21 -4.80 11.71
C GLU A 60 22.92 -6.30 11.77
N LYS A 61 21.63 -6.67 11.96
CA LYS A 61 21.21 -8.08 12.00
C LYS A 61 21.42 -8.75 10.64
N ILE A 62 21.06 -8.06 9.56
CA ILE A 62 21.23 -8.59 8.20
C ILE A 62 22.71 -8.62 7.81
N ALA A 63 23.47 -7.59 8.13
CA ALA A 63 24.91 -7.53 7.89
C ALA A 63 25.65 -8.70 8.56
N LYS A 64 25.30 -8.98 9.82
CA LYS A 64 25.85 -10.14 10.57
C LYS A 64 25.50 -11.46 9.88
N LYS A 65 24.24 -11.62 9.44
CA LYS A 65 23.76 -12.82 8.74
C LYS A 65 24.49 -13.06 7.41
N MET A 66 24.80 -11.98 6.69
CA MET A 66 25.43 -12.03 5.38
C MET A 66 26.99 -11.99 5.43
N GLY A 67 27.57 -11.67 6.58
CA GLY A 67 29.03 -11.43 6.69
C GLY A 67 29.48 -10.20 5.90
N LYS A 68 28.65 -9.16 5.80
CA LYS A 68 28.89 -7.92 5.04
C LYS A 68 29.01 -6.72 5.98
N PRO A 69 29.67 -5.62 5.56
CA PRO A 69 29.69 -4.38 6.33
C PRO A 69 28.26 -3.82 6.55
N VAL A 70 28.01 -3.27 7.74
CA VAL A 70 26.70 -2.65 8.06
C VAL A 70 26.36 -1.52 7.09
N SER A 71 27.33 -0.66 6.76
CA SER A 71 27.13 0.46 5.83
C SER A 71 26.70 0.01 4.43
N TYR A 72 27.23 -1.12 3.95
CA TYR A 72 26.82 -1.72 2.66
C TYR A 72 25.35 -2.17 2.70
N VAL A 73 24.98 -2.92 3.75
CA VAL A 73 23.60 -3.41 3.90
C VAL A 73 22.63 -2.28 4.13
N GLN A 74 22.98 -1.29 4.96
CA GLN A 74 22.17 -0.10 5.22
C GLN A 74 21.84 0.64 3.91
N LYS A 75 22.88 0.92 3.11
CA LYS A 75 22.68 1.60 1.82
C LYS A 75 21.68 0.84 0.93
N ILE A 76 21.83 -0.47 0.81
CA ILE A 76 20.92 -1.30 -0.01
C ILE A 76 19.50 -1.29 0.53
N MET A 77 19.33 -1.38 1.85
CA MET A 77 17.99 -1.34 2.47
C MET A 77 17.32 0.03 2.27
N ASP A 78 18.09 1.12 2.32
CA ASP A 78 17.61 2.46 2.00
C ASP A 78 17.21 2.59 0.51
N ASP A 79 18.05 2.10 -0.41
CA ASP A 79 17.78 2.09 -1.85
C ASP A 79 16.50 1.27 -2.18
N LEU A 80 16.35 0.08 -1.59
CA LEU A 80 15.15 -0.74 -1.75
C LEU A 80 13.90 -0.08 -1.17
N SER A 81 14.03 0.67 -0.07
CA SER A 81 12.92 1.43 0.51
C SER A 81 12.51 2.61 -0.36
N ALA A 82 13.48 3.32 -0.96
CA ALA A 82 13.20 4.36 -1.94
C ALA A 82 12.46 3.82 -3.16
N LYS A 83 12.81 2.62 -3.63
CA LYS A 83 12.13 1.90 -4.72
C LYS A 83 10.74 1.36 -4.32
N GLY A 84 10.41 1.28 -3.03
CA GLY A 84 9.16 0.72 -2.51
C GLY A 84 9.15 -0.81 -2.40
N VAL A 85 10.29 -1.47 -2.52
CA VAL A 85 10.43 -2.93 -2.34
C VAL A 85 10.48 -3.29 -0.85
N LEU A 86 11.09 -2.43 -0.04
CA LEU A 86 11.04 -2.50 1.42
C LEU A 86 10.19 -1.36 1.97
N GLU A 87 9.58 -1.60 3.11
CA GLU A 87 9.05 -0.56 3.98
C GLU A 87 9.91 -0.45 5.24
N TYR A 88 9.74 0.64 5.98
CA TYR A 88 10.28 0.78 7.33
C TYR A 88 9.34 1.60 8.21
N ASN A 89 9.50 1.42 9.50
CA ASN A 89 8.79 2.17 10.51
C ASN A 89 9.72 2.55 11.66
N TYR A 90 9.18 3.29 12.61
CA TYR A 90 9.85 3.74 13.81
C TYR A 90 9.13 3.25 15.08
N ASP A 91 8.41 2.13 14.97
CA ASP A 91 7.59 1.54 16.03
C ASP A 91 8.45 0.73 17.03
N THR A 92 9.63 1.25 17.36
CA THR A 92 10.54 0.71 18.37
C THR A 92 10.47 1.57 19.63
N PRO A 93 10.77 1.03 20.82
CA PRO A 93 10.72 1.79 22.06
C PRO A 93 11.66 3.01 22.09
N ASP A 94 12.77 2.96 21.36
CA ASP A 94 13.77 4.02 21.24
C ASP A 94 13.57 4.91 19.99
N GLY A 95 12.51 4.65 19.20
CA GLY A 95 12.24 5.37 17.96
C GLY A 95 13.25 5.11 16.84
N SER A 96 14.04 4.03 16.93
CA SER A 96 14.96 3.64 15.85
C SER A 96 14.23 3.06 14.66
N ARG A 97 14.84 3.21 13.46
CA ARG A 97 14.29 2.67 12.22
C ARG A 97 14.44 1.16 12.16
N GLN A 98 13.36 0.48 11.82
CA GLN A 98 13.36 -0.95 11.49
C GLN A 98 12.74 -1.19 10.11
N TYR A 99 13.38 -2.07 9.33
CA TYR A 99 12.95 -2.39 7.96
C TYR A 99 12.15 -3.68 7.94
N VAL A 100 11.21 -3.74 7.00
CA VAL A 100 10.34 -4.89 6.79
C VAL A 100 10.35 -5.25 5.30
N LEU A 101 10.53 -6.52 4.99
CA LEU A 101 10.25 -7.06 3.66
C LEU A 101 8.76 -7.40 3.62
N PRO A 102 7.92 -6.61 2.93
CA PRO A 102 6.48 -6.86 2.87
C PRO A 102 6.15 -7.98 1.88
N ILE A 103 4.90 -8.42 1.88
CA ILE A 103 4.32 -9.11 0.73
C ILE A 103 4.06 -8.10 -0.41
N PHE A 104 3.64 -8.59 -1.57
CA PHE A 104 3.35 -7.68 -2.67
C PHE A 104 2.10 -6.83 -2.43
N VAL A 105 0.98 -7.42 -1.99
CA VAL A 105 -0.29 -6.73 -1.77
C VAL A 105 -0.98 -7.24 -0.49
N PRO A 106 -1.31 -6.36 0.46
CA PRO A 106 -0.89 -4.97 0.54
C PRO A 106 0.59 -4.84 0.89
N GLY A 107 1.32 -3.95 0.22
CA GLY A 107 2.74 -3.70 0.51
C GLY A 107 3.56 -3.20 -0.69
N ALA A 108 4.55 -3.99 -1.12
CA ALA A 108 5.53 -3.52 -2.11
C ALA A 108 4.91 -3.03 -3.42
N ALA A 109 3.85 -3.65 -3.92
CA ALA A 109 3.26 -3.26 -5.19
C ALA A 109 2.62 -1.85 -5.13
N GLU A 110 1.96 -1.50 -4.02
CA GLU A 110 1.47 -0.15 -3.77
C GLU A 110 2.61 0.85 -3.64
N LEU A 111 3.62 0.53 -2.82
CA LEU A 111 4.74 1.42 -2.54
C LEU A 111 5.58 1.73 -3.78
N MET A 112 5.78 0.75 -4.66
CA MET A 112 6.47 0.92 -5.95
C MET A 112 5.70 1.85 -6.88
N ASN A 113 4.36 1.81 -6.88
CA ASN A 113 3.50 2.65 -7.71
C ASN A 113 3.27 4.06 -7.14
N MET A 114 3.65 4.36 -5.91
CA MET A 114 3.64 5.71 -5.36
C MET A 114 4.84 6.56 -5.85
N ASN A 115 5.89 5.95 -6.36
CA ASN A 115 7.05 6.65 -6.91
C ASN A 115 6.80 6.96 -8.39
N LEU A 116 6.37 8.20 -8.70
CA LEU A 116 6.01 8.62 -10.05
C LEU A 116 7.16 8.49 -11.04
N GLU A 117 8.34 8.97 -10.68
CA GLU A 117 9.51 8.91 -11.57
C GLU A 117 9.84 7.46 -11.96
N GLN A 118 9.79 6.57 -10.97
CA GLN A 118 10.05 5.16 -11.18
C GLN A 118 9.03 4.50 -12.11
N VAL A 119 7.72 4.75 -11.91
CA VAL A 119 6.68 4.10 -12.72
C VAL A 119 6.58 4.69 -14.12
N GLU A 120 6.93 5.95 -14.32
CA GLU A 120 7.05 6.55 -15.65
C GLU A 120 8.23 5.97 -16.42
N LYS A 121 9.35 5.71 -15.74
CA LYS A 121 10.52 5.04 -16.33
C LYS A 121 10.27 3.56 -16.58
N TYR A 122 9.50 2.89 -15.74
CA TYR A 122 9.22 1.45 -15.81
C TYR A 122 7.71 1.17 -15.74
N PRO A 123 6.94 1.42 -16.84
CA PRO A 123 5.49 1.28 -16.84
C PRO A 123 4.97 -0.13 -16.53
N GLN A 124 5.81 -1.15 -16.66
CA GLN A 124 5.47 -2.53 -16.26
C GLN A 124 5.16 -2.67 -14.76
N ILE A 125 5.59 -1.73 -13.91
CA ILE A 125 5.24 -1.69 -12.48
C ILE A 125 3.73 -1.46 -12.32
N ALA A 126 3.11 -0.63 -13.15
CA ALA A 126 1.67 -0.43 -13.14
C ALA A 126 0.91 -1.73 -13.47
N LYS A 127 1.35 -2.44 -14.50
CA LYS A 127 0.79 -3.76 -14.87
C LYS A 127 1.02 -4.80 -13.76
N PHE A 128 2.20 -4.80 -13.15
CA PHE A 128 2.53 -5.64 -12.00
C PHE A 128 1.56 -5.38 -10.84
N PHE A 129 1.38 -4.12 -10.45
CA PHE A 129 0.46 -3.75 -9.36
C PHE A 129 -0.97 -4.25 -9.63
N GLU A 130 -1.50 -3.98 -10.82
CA GLU A 130 -2.86 -4.40 -11.19
C GLU A 130 -3.01 -5.91 -11.14
N ARG A 131 -2.03 -6.65 -11.66
CA ARG A 131 -2.04 -8.12 -11.63
C ARG A 131 -1.94 -8.68 -10.23
N MET A 132 -1.08 -8.11 -9.38
CA MET A 132 -0.93 -8.55 -8.00
C MET A 132 -2.12 -8.14 -7.12
N ALA A 133 -2.69 -6.95 -7.32
CA ALA A 133 -3.80 -6.46 -6.52
C ALA A 133 -5.14 -7.13 -6.89
N PHE A 134 -5.45 -7.22 -8.17
CA PHE A 134 -6.78 -7.61 -8.63
C PHE A 134 -6.99 -9.12 -8.72
N LEU A 135 -6.05 -9.86 -9.32
CA LEU A 135 -6.23 -11.30 -9.56
C LEU A 135 -6.28 -12.16 -8.28
N PRO A 136 -5.40 -11.99 -7.29
CA PRO A 136 -5.50 -12.71 -6.04
C PRO A 136 -6.78 -12.40 -5.27
N LEU A 137 -7.17 -11.14 -5.22
CA LEU A 137 -8.35 -10.70 -4.48
C LEU A 137 -9.65 -11.24 -5.07
N THR A 138 -9.76 -11.36 -6.39
CA THR A 138 -10.93 -11.98 -7.03
C THR A 138 -11.09 -13.46 -6.65
N LYS A 139 -10.00 -14.14 -6.31
CA LYS A 139 -10.00 -15.54 -5.90
C LYS A 139 -10.22 -15.72 -4.39
N ILE A 140 -9.71 -14.80 -3.58
CA ILE A 140 -9.73 -14.89 -2.11
C ILE A 140 -11.00 -14.26 -1.53
N THR A 141 -11.53 -13.22 -2.13
CA THR A 141 -12.69 -12.47 -1.61
C THR A 141 -13.92 -13.33 -1.34
N PRO A 142 -14.25 -14.39 -2.11
CA PRO A 142 -15.34 -15.30 -1.79
C PRO A 142 -15.16 -16.05 -0.47
N MET A 143 -13.93 -16.13 0.05
CA MET A 143 -13.59 -16.82 1.31
C MET A 143 -13.65 -15.89 2.52
N VAL A 144 -13.84 -14.59 2.30
CA VAL A 144 -13.93 -13.61 3.40
C VAL A 144 -15.35 -13.58 3.94
N PRO A 145 -15.56 -13.76 5.26
CA PRO A 145 -16.89 -13.74 5.87
C PRO A 145 -17.65 -12.43 5.60
N PRO A 146 -18.98 -12.45 5.49
CA PRO A 146 -19.79 -11.25 5.42
C PRO A 146 -19.48 -10.32 6.61
N GLY A 147 -19.17 -9.05 6.32
CA GLY A 147 -18.77 -8.06 7.35
C GLY A 147 -17.28 -8.07 7.68
N GLY A 148 -16.49 -9.03 7.17
CA GLY A 148 -15.03 -8.97 7.23
C GLY A 148 -14.50 -7.88 6.30
N ASN A 149 -13.60 -7.03 6.78
CA ASN A 149 -12.88 -6.06 5.96
C ASN A 149 -11.80 -6.79 5.16
N GLY A 150 -12.23 -7.61 4.19
CA GLY A 150 -11.38 -8.57 3.51
C GLY A 150 -10.19 -8.00 2.77
N ILE A 151 -10.05 -6.69 2.72
CA ILE A 151 -8.98 -6.00 2.03
C ILE A 151 -8.25 -5.03 2.98
N GLY A 152 -8.55 -5.06 4.28
CA GLY A 152 -7.99 -4.12 5.25
C GLY A 152 -8.36 -2.65 4.98
N MET A 153 -9.47 -2.43 4.27
CA MET A 153 -9.99 -1.11 3.94
C MET A 153 -11.40 -0.95 4.48
N HIS A 154 -11.64 0.14 5.20
CA HIS A 154 -12.94 0.50 5.75
C HIS A 154 -13.43 1.80 5.12
N VAL A 155 -14.64 1.76 4.52
CA VAL A 155 -15.28 2.98 3.99
C VAL A 155 -15.75 3.82 5.15
N ILE A 156 -15.28 5.06 5.21
CA ILE A 156 -15.69 6.05 6.19
C ILE A 156 -16.67 7.03 5.55
N PRO A 157 -17.82 7.34 6.15
CA PRO A 157 -18.79 8.26 5.57
C PRO A 157 -18.23 9.70 5.57
N VAL A 158 -18.78 10.52 4.67
CA VAL A 158 -18.55 11.96 4.71
C VAL A 158 -19.09 12.49 6.03
N GLU A 159 -18.28 13.22 6.79
CA GLU A 159 -18.55 13.55 8.19
C GLU A 159 -19.90 14.28 8.39
N LYS A 160 -20.25 15.17 7.48
CA LYS A 160 -21.57 15.85 7.48
C LYS A 160 -22.78 14.92 7.31
N ALA A 161 -22.56 13.67 6.89
CA ALA A 161 -23.60 12.65 6.79
C ALA A 161 -23.82 11.87 8.11
N ILE A 162 -22.96 12.08 9.11
CA ILE A 162 -23.06 11.46 10.42
C ILE A 162 -23.92 12.36 11.31
N PRO A 163 -25.03 11.84 11.92
CA PRO A 163 -25.82 12.64 12.85
C PRO A 163 -25.01 13.11 14.05
N ALA A 164 -25.11 14.38 14.41
CA ALA A 164 -24.37 15.00 15.52
C ALA A 164 -24.65 14.35 16.89
N THR A 165 -25.70 13.55 17.00
CA THR A 165 -26.12 12.85 18.23
C THR A 165 -25.44 11.48 18.43
N ASN A 166 -24.59 11.04 17.49
CA ASN A 166 -23.99 9.71 17.53
C ASN A 166 -22.60 9.74 18.18
N GLU A 167 -22.55 9.79 19.51
CA GLU A 167 -21.30 9.86 20.28
C GLU A 167 -20.46 8.57 20.26
N SER A 168 -21.04 7.46 19.79
CA SER A 168 -20.44 6.12 19.99
C SER A 168 -19.45 5.68 18.93
N VAL A 169 -19.15 6.48 17.89
CA VAL A 169 -18.37 6.01 16.73
C VAL A 169 -17.31 7.02 16.30
N SER A 170 -16.44 7.40 17.23
CA SER A 170 -15.34 8.35 16.93
C SER A 170 -14.45 7.89 15.77
N ILE A 171 -14.24 6.59 15.62
CA ILE A 171 -13.45 6.00 14.53
C ILE A 171 -14.10 6.13 13.14
N GLU A 172 -15.40 6.41 13.06
CA GLU A 172 -16.12 6.68 11.80
C GLU A 172 -15.99 8.15 11.37
N HIS A 173 -15.37 9.00 12.18
CA HIS A 173 -15.14 10.41 11.88
C HIS A 173 -13.73 10.63 11.36
N ILE A 174 -13.59 11.21 10.16
CA ILE A 174 -12.29 11.57 9.61
C ILE A 174 -11.55 12.57 10.50
N SER A 175 -12.28 13.51 11.12
CA SER A 175 -11.73 14.49 12.05
C SER A 175 -11.05 13.84 13.26
N HIS A 176 -11.56 12.70 13.75
CA HIS A 176 -10.91 11.91 14.80
C HIS A 176 -9.49 11.49 14.39
N TRP A 177 -9.34 10.95 13.17
CA TRP A 177 -8.07 10.48 12.68
C TRP A 177 -7.10 11.62 12.37
N LEU A 178 -7.58 12.70 11.77
CA LEU A 178 -6.75 13.89 11.52
C LEU A 178 -6.23 14.51 12.82
N LYS A 179 -7.05 14.55 13.86
CA LYS A 179 -6.64 15.04 15.19
C LYS A 179 -5.66 14.09 15.86
N LYS A 180 -5.90 12.78 15.79
CA LYS A 180 -5.03 11.75 16.37
C LYS A 180 -3.61 11.81 15.80
N TYR A 181 -3.48 12.09 14.50
CA TYR A 181 -2.21 12.16 13.79
C TYR A 181 -1.77 13.59 13.44
N GLU A 182 -2.26 14.59 14.20
CA GLU A 182 -1.87 15.98 13.99
C GLU A 182 -0.35 16.14 14.05
N GLY A 183 0.24 16.87 13.09
CA GLY A 183 1.69 17.00 12.94
C GLY A 183 2.39 15.79 12.30
N GLN A 184 1.67 14.72 11.98
CA GLN A 184 2.18 13.50 11.35
C GLN A 184 1.38 13.14 10.09
N LEU A 185 0.99 14.16 9.32
CA LEU A 185 0.21 14.00 8.09
C LEU A 185 1.13 14.20 6.89
N GLY A 186 1.02 13.31 5.92
CA GLY A 186 1.66 13.43 4.62
C GLY A 186 0.65 13.20 3.50
N VAL A 187 1.00 13.59 2.28
CA VAL A 187 0.18 13.30 1.10
C VAL A 187 1.07 12.82 -0.04
N GLY A 188 0.54 11.92 -0.83
CA GLY A 188 1.20 11.39 -2.01
C GLY A 188 0.22 10.99 -3.10
N TYR A 189 0.77 10.45 -4.17
CA TYR A 189 -0.02 9.96 -5.31
C TYR A 189 -0.67 8.62 -4.97
N CYS A 190 -1.87 8.42 -5.51
CA CYS A 190 -2.60 7.17 -5.33
C CYS A 190 -2.04 6.08 -6.27
N SER A 191 -1.54 4.97 -5.72
CA SER A 191 -1.03 3.82 -6.47
C SER A 191 -2.04 3.29 -7.48
N CYS A 192 -3.32 3.17 -7.09
CA CYS A 192 -4.37 2.64 -7.97
C CYS A 192 -4.62 3.56 -9.18
N ARG A 193 -4.80 4.87 -8.95
CA ARG A 193 -5.02 5.82 -10.07
C ARG A 193 -3.80 5.92 -10.96
N ASN A 194 -2.62 5.92 -10.37
CA ASN A 194 -1.38 6.00 -11.13
C ASN A 194 -1.19 4.77 -12.03
N ALA A 195 -1.46 3.57 -11.51
CA ALA A 195 -1.40 2.34 -12.29
C ALA A 195 -2.41 2.35 -13.46
N MET A 196 -3.67 2.72 -13.19
CA MET A 196 -4.72 2.79 -14.22
C MET A 196 -4.40 3.82 -15.30
N ARG A 197 -3.89 5.01 -14.91
CA ARG A 197 -3.43 6.04 -15.86
C ARG A 197 -2.36 5.50 -16.81
N LEU A 198 -1.34 4.84 -16.27
CA LEU A 198 -0.21 4.32 -17.05
C LEU A 198 -0.60 3.16 -17.97
N MET A 199 -1.63 2.42 -17.61
CA MET A 199 -2.19 1.37 -18.47
C MET A 199 -3.20 1.91 -19.52
N GLY A 200 -3.56 3.20 -19.45
CA GLY A 200 -4.58 3.78 -20.31
C GLY A 200 -6.01 3.30 -20.01
N GLU A 201 -6.24 2.79 -18.80
CA GLU A 201 -7.52 2.18 -18.38
C GLU A 201 -8.29 3.05 -17.36
N GLY A 202 -7.79 4.22 -16.98
CA GLY A 202 -8.45 5.14 -16.05
C GLY A 202 -9.67 5.80 -16.69
N CYS A 203 -10.57 6.30 -15.84
CA CYS A 203 -11.79 7.00 -16.26
C CYS A 203 -11.62 8.54 -16.27
N GLY A 204 -10.39 9.03 -16.40
CA GLY A 204 -10.09 10.46 -16.36
C GLY A 204 -10.09 11.06 -14.96
N GLU A 205 -9.87 10.23 -13.92
CA GLU A 205 -9.79 10.70 -12.55
C GLU A 205 -8.62 11.65 -12.33
N MET A 206 -8.80 12.57 -11.38
CA MET A 206 -7.74 13.49 -10.96
C MET A 206 -6.45 12.73 -10.59
N GLN A 207 -5.34 13.19 -11.15
CA GLN A 207 -4.01 12.64 -10.86
C GLN A 207 -3.26 13.40 -9.77
N ASP A 208 -3.99 14.13 -8.94
CA ASP A 208 -3.42 14.92 -7.86
C ASP A 208 -3.01 14.05 -6.66
N GLU A 209 -2.22 14.63 -5.78
CA GLU A 209 -1.88 14.06 -4.48
C GLU A 209 -3.13 14.03 -3.59
N LEU A 210 -3.74 12.87 -3.45
CA LEU A 210 -4.98 12.68 -2.69
C LEU A 210 -4.90 11.53 -1.68
N CYS A 211 -3.77 10.80 -1.62
CA CYS A 211 -3.57 9.74 -0.64
C CYS A 211 -2.92 10.35 0.61
N ILE A 212 -3.68 10.47 1.71
CA ILE A 212 -3.19 11.02 2.96
C ILE A 212 -2.58 9.88 3.78
N ALA A 213 -1.26 9.91 3.94
CA ALA A 213 -0.51 9.03 4.83
C ALA A 213 -0.49 9.62 6.24
N VAL A 214 -0.46 8.78 7.27
CA VAL A 214 -0.43 9.24 8.67
C VAL A 214 0.64 8.52 9.49
N GLY A 215 1.10 9.17 10.58
CA GLY A 215 2.04 8.58 11.51
C GLY A 215 3.39 8.20 10.89
N THR A 216 3.91 7.04 11.28
CA THR A 216 5.21 6.54 10.77
C THR A 216 5.19 6.26 9.28
N PHE A 217 4.03 5.94 8.70
CA PHE A 217 3.90 5.77 7.25
C PHE A 217 4.00 7.10 6.49
N ALA A 218 3.47 8.20 7.03
CA ALA A 218 3.68 9.53 6.45
C ALA A 218 5.19 9.87 6.40
N ARG A 219 5.90 9.59 7.47
CA ARG A 219 7.35 9.77 7.53
C ARG A 219 8.09 8.92 6.50
N TYR A 220 7.73 7.64 6.38
CA TYR A 220 8.27 6.76 5.34
C TYR A 220 8.05 7.34 3.94
N CYS A 221 6.83 7.75 3.61
CA CYS A 221 6.52 8.31 2.30
C CYS A 221 7.35 9.56 1.98
N VAL A 222 7.51 10.46 2.95
CA VAL A 222 8.29 11.70 2.76
C VAL A 222 9.78 11.39 2.62
N GLU A 223 10.35 10.59 3.51
CA GLU A 223 11.77 10.25 3.49
C GLU A 223 12.18 9.45 2.24
N THR A 224 11.24 8.74 1.61
CA THR A 224 11.47 7.94 0.40
C THR A 224 10.99 8.62 -0.90
N GLY A 225 10.62 9.91 -0.86
CA GLY A 225 10.23 10.68 -2.03
C GLY A 225 8.88 10.29 -2.64
N LYS A 226 8.01 9.62 -1.87
CA LYS A 226 6.67 9.17 -2.30
C LYS A 226 5.56 10.15 -1.88
N GLY A 227 5.92 11.21 -1.18
CA GLY A 227 4.99 12.20 -0.68
C GLY A 227 5.68 13.35 0.00
N ARG A 228 4.89 14.26 0.56
CA ARG A 228 5.33 15.43 1.33
C ARG A 228 4.49 15.61 2.57
N TYR A 229 5.00 16.29 3.58
CA TYR A 229 4.20 16.68 4.74
C TYR A 229 3.15 17.71 4.39
N ILE A 230 2.00 17.64 5.05
CA ILE A 230 0.88 18.57 4.92
C ILE A 230 0.39 19.04 6.30
N THR A 231 -0.28 20.19 6.32
CA THR A 231 -0.98 20.68 7.50
C THR A 231 -2.37 20.06 7.63
N HIS A 232 -2.97 20.22 8.81
CA HIS A 232 -4.35 19.81 9.05
C HIS A 232 -5.34 20.50 8.08
N GLU A 233 -5.16 21.81 7.86
CA GLU A 233 -6.01 22.59 6.95
C GLU A 233 -5.86 22.10 5.49
N GLU A 234 -4.66 21.71 5.09
CA GLU A 234 -4.44 21.15 3.76
C GLU A 234 -5.13 19.79 3.62
N ALA A 235 -5.05 18.93 4.64
CA ALA A 235 -5.77 17.65 4.65
C ALA A 235 -7.28 17.85 4.49
N LEU A 236 -7.87 18.82 5.20
CA LEU A 236 -9.29 19.16 5.05
C LEU A 236 -9.64 19.65 3.63
N ARG A 237 -8.76 20.44 2.99
CA ARG A 237 -8.96 20.86 1.59
C ARG A 237 -8.92 19.68 0.62
N ILE A 238 -8.01 18.71 0.86
CA ILE A 238 -7.90 17.49 0.05
C ILE A 238 -9.17 16.65 0.17
N LEU A 239 -9.67 16.46 1.39
CA LEU A 239 -10.91 15.71 1.64
C LEU A 239 -12.11 16.37 0.95
N LYS A 240 -12.28 17.68 1.14
CA LYS A 240 -13.36 18.44 0.49
C LYS A 240 -13.31 18.34 -1.04
N ARG A 241 -12.12 18.52 -1.63
CA ARG A 241 -11.93 18.37 -3.07
C ARG A 241 -12.25 16.96 -3.56
N SER A 242 -11.94 15.95 -2.77
CA SER A 242 -12.26 14.56 -3.09
C SER A 242 -13.78 14.31 -3.05
N GLU A 243 -14.49 14.86 -2.06
CA GLU A 243 -15.94 14.81 -1.98
C GLU A 243 -16.62 15.48 -3.19
N GLU A 244 -16.13 16.66 -3.58
CA GLU A 244 -16.64 17.41 -4.74
C GLU A 244 -16.49 16.63 -6.07
N ASN A 245 -15.52 15.70 -6.12
CA ASN A 245 -15.30 14.81 -7.25
C ASN A 245 -15.96 13.42 -7.11
N GLY A 246 -16.77 13.23 -6.06
CA GLY A 246 -17.49 11.98 -5.83
C GLY A 246 -16.61 10.81 -5.38
N TYR A 247 -15.45 11.09 -4.80
CA TYR A 247 -14.55 10.05 -4.31
C TYR A 247 -14.99 9.51 -2.94
N VAL A 248 -14.66 8.26 -2.70
CA VAL A 248 -15.01 7.54 -1.47
C VAL A 248 -13.84 7.57 -0.51
N HIS A 249 -14.08 8.03 0.71
CA HIS A 249 -13.09 7.96 1.78
C HIS A 249 -12.98 6.54 2.33
N GLN A 250 -11.76 6.05 2.47
CA GLN A 250 -11.46 4.77 3.08
C GLN A 250 -10.27 4.93 4.03
N ILE A 251 -10.36 4.30 5.19
CA ILE A 251 -9.22 4.16 6.11
C ILE A 251 -8.63 2.75 6.00
N THR A 252 -7.34 2.66 6.27
CA THR A 252 -6.61 1.40 6.27
C THR A 252 -6.51 0.91 7.72
N ASN A 253 -7.25 -0.11 8.07
CA ASN A 253 -7.34 -0.66 9.43
C ASN A 253 -6.78 -2.08 9.56
N ILE A 254 -5.75 -2.39 8.78
CA ILE A 254 -5.09 -3.71 8.77
C ILE A 254 -4.46 -4.02 10.14
N ASP A 255 -3.95 -2.98 10.82
CA ASP A 255 -3.22 -3.11 12.08
C ASP A 255 -4.12 -2.99 13.33
N GLY A 256 -5.45 -3.06 13.17
CA GLY A 256 -6.43 -3.00 14.25
C GLY A 256 -7.32 -1.75 14.22
N GLU A 257 -8.26 -1.68 15.15
CA GLU A 257 -9.28 -0.63 15.18
C GLU A 257 -8.73 0.75 15.57
N ASP A 258 -7.64 0.77 16.31
CA ASP A 258 -7.05 2.01 16.84
C ASP A 258 -5.87 2.56 16.03
N LYS A 259 -5.48 1.87 14.95
CA LYS A 259 -4.33 2.25 14.13
C LYS A 259 -4.69 2.22 12.66
N ILE A 260 -4.42 3.34 11.98
CA ILE A 260 -4.47 3.42 10.53
C ILE A 260 -3.12 3.92 10.02
N PHE A 261 -2.79 3.65 8.76
CA PHE A 261 -1.61 4.21 8.12
C PHE A 261 -1.95 5.20 6.99
N ALA A 262 -3.18 5.17 6.47
CA ALA A 262 -3.62 6.11 5.45
C ALA A 262 -5.13 6.39 5.48
N ILE A 263 -5.50 7.57 4.97
CA ILE A 263 -6.85 7.95 4.58
C ILE A 263 -6.84 8.06 3.07
N CYS A 264 -7.48 7.11 2.39
CA CYS A 264 -7.56 7.06 0.95
C CYS A 264 -8.78 7.83 0.44
N ASN A 265 -8.62 8.55 -0.67
CA ASN A 265 -9.67 9.25 -1.39
C ASN A 265 -9.87 8.56 -2.75
N CYS A 266 -10.79 7.62 -2.82
CA CYS A 266 -10.83 6.58 -3.84
C CYS A 266 -11.83 6.86 -4.94
N ALA A 267 -11.35 6.92 -6.18
CA ALA A 267 -12.20 6.91 -7.36
C ALA A 267 -12.74 5.50 -7.63
N LEU A 268 -14.02 5.38 -7.91
CA LEU A 268 -14.72 4.10 -8.07
C LEU A 268 -14.16 3.28 -9.25
N GLY A 269 -13.76 3.96 -10.33
CA GLY A 269 -13.25 3.33 -11.56
C GLY A 269 -11.80 2.82 -11.44
N SER A 270 -10.98 3.40 -10.56
CA SER A 270 -9.57 3.03 -10.46
C SER A 270 -9.18 2.29 -9.19
N CYS A 271 -9.86 2.51 -8.08
CA CYS A 271 -9.50 1.86 -6.81
C CYS A 271 -9.70 0.35 -6.86
N PHE A 272 -8.63 -0.44 -6.67
CA PHE A 272 -8.73 -1.90 -6.71
C PHE A 272 -9.69 -2.42 -5.63
N ALA A 273 -9.69 -1.84 -4.44
CA ALA A 273 -10.56 -2.25 -3.34
C ALA A 273 -12.05 -2.02 -3.67
N LEU A 274 -12.39 -0.88 -4.26
CA LEU A 274 -13.76 -0.59 -4.67
C LEU A 274 -14.17 -1.43 -5.89
N ARG A 275 -13.31 -1.60 -6.89
CA ARG A 275 -13.58 -2.46 -8.06
C ARG A 275 -13.80 -3.91 -7.64
N THR A 276 -12.92 -4.44 -6.79
CA THR A 276 -13.07 -5.81 -6.26
C THR A 276 -14.37 -5.98 -5.48
N SER A 277 -14.77 -4.98 -4.67
CA SER A 277 -16.02 -5.05 -3.90
C SER A 277 -17.27 -5.08 -4.78
N GLN A 278 -17.20 -4.58 -6.01
CA GLN A 278 -18.32 -4.61 -6.97
C GLN A 278 -18.57 -6.00 -7.58
N LEU A 279 -17.51 -6.84 -7.59
CA LEU A 279 -17.64 -8.22 -8.08
C LEU A 279 -18.48 -9.10 -7.15
N PHE A 280 -18.70 -8.64 -5.91
CA PHE A 280 -19.41 -9.38 -4.87
C PHE A 280 -20.59 -8.54 -4.33
N PRO A 281 -21.79 -8.64 -4.94
CA PRO A 281 -22.96 -7.81 -4.62
C PRO A 281 -23.35 -7.82 -3.14
N GLN A 282 -23.10 -8.90 -2.40
CA GLN A 282 -23.34 -8.97 -0.96
C GLN A 282 -22.54 -7.95 -0.16
N TYR A 283 -21.35 -7.58 -0.61
CA TYR A 283 -20.51 -6.57 0.03
C TYR A 283 -20.97 -5.15 -0.30
N VAL A 284 -21.48 -4.94 -1.51
CA VAL A 284 -22.02 -3.65 -1.97
C VAL A 284 -23.26 -3.27 -1.17
N ARG A 285 -24.14 -4.22 -0.86
CA ARG A 285 -25.37 -3.96 -0.07
C ARG A 285 -25.08 -3.44 1.33
N PHE A 286 -24.06 -3.95 2.02
CA PHE A 286 -23.67 -3.47 3.33
C PHE A 286 -23.03 -2.08 3.31
N ARG A 287 -22.30 -1.74 2.26
CA ARG A 287 -21.66 -0.42 2.13
C ARG A 287 -22.65 0.69 1.75
N VAL A 288 -23.60 0.41 0.86
CA VAL A 288 -24.61 1.40 0.39
C VAL A 288 -25.70 1.64 1.43
N SER A 289 -26.05 0.66 2.27
CA SER A 289 -27.08 0.85 3.30
C SER A 289 -26.64 1.79 4.43
N ARG A 290 -25.32 1.93 4.68
CA ARG A 290 -24.79 2.90 5.66
C ARG A 290 -24.68 4.33 5.12
N THR A 291 -24.66 4.50 3.78
CA THR A 291 -24.63 5.82 3.15
C THR A 291 -25.99 6.40 2.81
N ARG A 292 -27.10 5.63 3.02
CA ARG A 292 -28.49 6.06 2.73
C ARG A 292 -29.38 6.21 3.96
N ARG A 293 -28.81 6.61 5.09
CA ARG A 293 -29.63 7.05 6.23
C ARG A 293 -29.17 8.37 6.76
#